data_4e5d549d604da0e99784497a5d56d74d
#
_entry.id   4e5d549d604da0e99784497a5d56d74d
#
_cell.length_a   1.000
_cell.length_b   1.000
_cell.length_c   1.000
_cell.angle_alpha   90.00
_cell.angle_beta   90.00
_cell.angle_gamma   90.00
#
_symmetry.space_group_name_H-M   'P 1'
#
loop_
_entity.id
_entity.type
_entity.pdbx_description
1 polymer ?
#
loop_
_entity_poly.entity_id
_entity_poly.type
_entity_poly.pdbx_seq_one_letter_code
_entity_poly.pdbx_strand_id
1 'polypeptide(L)'
;KENDLIEVDRYVDVNLEMGKALKKSYANNGPVIIFRNNGTDYPAVGGVFGNRKKALRALNAQNNTVLPWFAETIDRPIAPVMVKSAPCQEIIIEGEDVDLGKFPIPKFSELDGGPYLTAGISISKDPETGIADLGHYRFQAIGKDYFGFMAQPFHRLGKNCNKAKALGMKKFEMALVVGTDPVLAYTCQVQNVPDTTDDWSLAGALRGQPVELVKCRTIDVEVPATAEFVFELEIDFETEVSEGPLGEYTGYMTPASERPIARVKAITHRKDPYFQVLLTGKPVTENHILKNIPLEASFYNAMKKQFPTITDVAVTPSGGVQLYAVIAMKQRYANEARHVILSAMSSNVRPKWIVVVDPDINVHDSAEVEWALSFRVDPGRDVILVNNVPSAPLDP
;
A
#
# COMPACT_ATOMS: atom_id res chain seq x y z
N LYS A 1 -24.46 -7.47 -3.72
CA LYS A 1 -25.74 -6.96 -4.29
C LYS A 1 -25.52 -6.16 -5.60
N GLU A 2 -24.29 -5.78 -5.96
CA GLU A 2 -23.98 -4.98 -7.16
C GLU A 2 -23.21 -5.78 -8.22
N ASN A 3 -23.19 -7.12 -8.16
CA ASN A 3 -22.36 -8.01 -9.00
C ASN A 3 -20.85 -7.69 -8.95
N ASP A 4 -20.38 -7.09 -7.86
CA ASP A 4 -18.98 -6.73 -7.63
C ASP A 4 -18.16 -7.85 -6.95
N LEU A 5 -18.74 -9.03 -6.77
CA LEU A 5 -18.13 -10.23 -6.19
C LEU A 5 -18.47 -11.46 -7.02
N ILE A 6 -17.47 -12.27 -7.35
CA ILE A 6 -17.64 -13.61 -7.92
C ILE A 6 -16.87 -14.63 -7.09
N GLU A 7 -17.41 -15.85 -7.02
CA GLU A 7 -16.75 -17.01 -6.42
C GLU A 7 -16.35 -17.98 -7.52
N VAL A 8 -15.15 -18.52 -7.42
CA VAL A 8 -14.58 -19.45 -8.38
C VAL A 8 -14.27 -20.78 -7.66
N ASP A 9 -15.10 -21.80 -7.93
CA ASP A 9 -15.00 -23.13 -7.29
C ASP A 9 -14.05 -24.07 -8.03
N ARG A 10 -13.81 -23.83 -9.34
CA ARG A 10 -12.80 -24.59 -10.07
C ARG A 10 -11.42 -24.38 -9.49
N TYR A 11 -10.55 -25.37 -9.65
CA TYR A 11 -9.15 -25.20 -9.29
C TYR A 11 -8.50 -24.04 -10.05
N VAL A 12 -7.79 -23.17 -9.31
CA VAL A 12 -6.99 -22.05 -9.82
C VAL A 12 -5.62 -22.10 -9.15
N ASP A 13 -4.57 -22.31 -9.92
CA ASP A 13 -3.22 -22.39 -9.40
C ASP A 13 -2.78 -21.04 -8.80
N VAL A 14 -2.25 -21.09 -7.58
CA VAL A 14 -1.64 -19.92 -6.93
C VAL A 14 -0.40 -19.42 -7.71
N ASN A 15 0.27 -20.33 -8.44
CA ASN A 15 1.36 -19.98 -9.32
C ASN A 15 0.81 -19.47 -10.66
N LEU A 16 1.00 -18.19 -10.92
CA LEU A 16 0.71 -17.49 -12.17
C LEU A 16 -0.77 -17.37 -12.55
N GLU A 17 -1.60 -18.41 -12.40
CA GLU A 17 -3.00 -18.38 -12.88
C GLU A 17 -3.82 -17.38 -12.08
N MET A 18 -3.72 -17.41 -10.74
CA MET A 18 -4.41 -16.47 -9.87
C MET A 18 -4.04 -15.01 -10.22
N GLY A 19 -2.75 -14.70 -10.38
CA GLY A 19 -2.27 -13.40 -10.79
C GLY A 19 -2.81 -12.95 -12.15
N LYS A 20 -2.86 -13.85 -13.13
CA LYS A 20 -3.43 -13.58 -14.48
C LYS A 20 -4.93 -13.26 -14.41
N ALA A 21 -5.69 -14.00 -13.58
CA ALA A 21 -7.12 -13.76 -13.36
C ALA A 21 -7.38 -12.38 -12.74
N LEU A 22 -6.61 -12.03 -11.69
CA LEU A 22 -6.69 -10.71 -11.06
C LEU A 22 -6.32 -9.59 -12.04
N LYS A 23 -5.23 -9.72 -12.80
CA LYS A 23 -4.82 -8.73 -13.79
C LYS A 23 -5.91 -8.48 -14.84
N LYS A 24 -6.56 -9.53 -15.30
CA LYS A 24 -7.69 -9.42 -16.25
C LYS A 24 -8.90 -8.72 -15.61
N SER A 25 -9.20 -9.01 -14.34
CA SER A 25 -10.26 -8.33 -13.60
C SER A 25 -10.00 -6.83 -13.53
N TYR A 26 -8.79 -6.41 -13.11
CA TYR A 26 -8.43 -4.98 -12.98
C TYR A 26 -8.53 -4.23 -14.31
N ALA A 27 -8.03 -4.83 -15.39
CA ALA A 27 -8.08 -4.22 -16.73
C ALA A 27 -9.51 -3.96 -17.24
N ASN A 28 -10.51 -4.64 -16.65
CA ASN A 28 -11.92 -4.51 -17.04
C ASN A 28 -12.81 -3.91 -15.93
N ASN A 29 -12.22 -3.25 -14.92
CA ASN A 29 -12.94 -2.77 -13.73
C ASN A 29 -13.80 -3.88 -13.10
N GLY A 30 -13.30 -5.12 -13.13
CA GLY A 30 -14.03 -6.31 -12.75
C GLY A 30 -14.29 -6.46 -11.26
N PRO A 31 -15.01 -7.52 -10.86
CA PRO A 31 -15.40 -7.77 -9.48
C PRO A 31 -14.21 -8.19 -8.58
N VAL A 32 -14.46 -8.23 -7.29
CA VAL A 32 -13.65 -8.99 -6.32
C VAL A 32 -13.80 -10.47 -6.64
N ILE A 33 -12.73 -11.23 -6.56
CA ILE A 33 -12.72 -12.66 -6.87
C ILE A 33 -12.36 -13.44 -5.61
N ILE A 34 -13.20 -14.41 -5.24
CA ILE A 34 -12.89 -15.42 -4.22
C ILE A 34 -12.50 -16.70 -4.95
N PHE A 35 -11.29 -17.19 -4.72
CA PHE A 35 -10.78 -18.46 -5.23
C PHE A 35 -10.95 -19.52 -4.13
N ARG A 36 -12.00 -20.35 -4.24
CA ARG A 36 -12.35 -21.37 -3.25
C ARG A 36 -11.38 -22.55 -3.27
N ASN A 37 -10.96 -22.97 -4.45
CA ASN A 37 -10.09 -24.11 -4.68
C ASN A 37 -8.80 -23.65 -5.36
N ASN A 38 -7.72 -23.55 -4.60
CA ASN A 38 -6.43 -23.02 -5.07
C ASN A 38 -5.25 -23.93 -4.69
N GLY A 39 -5.53 -25.15 -4.18
CA GLY A 39 -4.51 -26.14 -3.80
C GLY A 39 -3.90 -25.90 -2.42
N THR A 40 -4.46 -24.97 -1.64
CA THR A 40 -4.06 -24.69 -0.23
C THR A 40 -5.24 -24.87 0.72
N ASP A 41 -4.98 -24.73 2.02
CA ASP A 41 -6.01 -24.98 3.04
C ASP A 41 -7.06 -23.84 3.15
N TYR A 42 -6.80 -22.69 2.54
CA TYR A 42 -7.61 -21.50 2.71
C TYR A 42 -8.07 -20.87 1.39
N PRO A 43 -9.30 -20.34 1.31
CA PRO A 43 -9.73 -19.57 0.16
C PRO A 43 -8.97 -18.25 0.06
N ALA A 44 -8.62 -17.86 -1.18
CA ALA A 44 -7.98 -16.57 -1.43
C ALA A 44 -8.99 -15.54 -1.94
N VAL A 45 -8.78 -14.25 -1.62
CA VAL A 45 -9.58 -13.12 -2.11
C VAL A 45 -8.69 -12.03 -2.69
N GLY A 46 -8.99 -11.58 -3.92
CA GLY A 46 -8.27 -10.49 -4.57
C GLY A 46 -9.20 -9.52 -5.31
N GLY A 47 -8.71 -8.33 -5.64
CA GLY A 47 -9.51 -7.29 -6.30
C GLY A 47 -10.26 -6.37 -5.34
N VAL A 48 -9.98 -6.43 -4.04
CA VAL A 48 -10.62 -5.59 -3.01
C VAL A 48 -10.38 -4.11 -3.30
N PHE A 49 -9.18 -3.76 -3.76
CA PHE A 49 -8.79 -2.39 -4.16
C PHE A 49 -8.75 -2.20 -5.69
N GLY A 50 -9.43 -3.06 -6.46
CA GLY A 50 -9.26 -3.16 -7.91
C GLY A 50 -9.64 -1.93 -8.74
N ASN A 51 -10.35 -0.94 -8.19
CA ASN A 51 -10.65 0.33 -8.84
C ASN A 51 -11.02 1.44 -7.84
N ARG A 52 -11.05 2.71 -8.32
CA ARG A 52 -11.34 3.88 -7.47
C ARG A 52 -12.74 3.82 -6.81
N LYS A 53 -13.76 3.24 -7.47
CA LYS A 53 -15.10 3.08 -6.88
C LYS A 53 -15.05 2.21 -5.61
N LYS A 54 -14.30 1.11 -5.65
CA LYS A 54 -14.09 0.23 -4.48
C LYS A 54 -13.30 0.94 -3.39
N ALA A 55 -12.28 1.72 -3.76
CA ALA A 55 -11.50 2.53 -2.84
C ALA A 55 -12.39 3.54 -2.08
N LEU A 56 -13.21 4.31 -2.80
CA LEU A 56 -14.15 5.26 -2.20
C LEU A 56 -15.17 4.59 -1.28
N ARG A 57 -15.67 3.41 -1.66
CA ARG A 57 -16.55 2.61 -0.80
C ARG A 57 -15.86 2.17 0.50
N ALA A 58 -14.62 1.69 0.42
CA ALA A 58 -13.82 1.29 1.57
C ALA A 58 -13.62 2.44 2.55
N LEU A 59 -13.39 3.64 2.04
CA LEU A 59 -13.22 4.87 2.82
C LEU A 59 -14.56 5.54 3.22
N ASN A 60 -15.70 5.02 2.78
CA ASN A 60 -17.02 5.65 2.92
C ASN A 60 -17.02 7.12 2.44
N ALA A 61 -16.35 7.39 1.34
CA ALA A 61 -16.07 8.72 0.80
C ALA A 61 -16.69 8.94 -0.59
N GLN A 62 -16.82 10.21 -0.98
CA GLN A 62 -17.29 10.61 -2.31
C GLN A 62 -16.14 11.19 -3.14
N ASN A 63 -16.15 10.94 -4.45
CA ASN A 63 -15.01 11.28 -5.33
C ASN A 63 -14.66 12.77 -5.33
N ASN A 64 -15.65 13.66 -5.37
CA ASN A 64 -15.46 15.12 -5.43
C ASN A 64 -15.02 15.76 -4.11
N THR A 65 -15.07 15.03 -2.99
CA THR A 65 -14.72 15.55 -1.66
C THR A 65 -13.64 14.73 -0.96
N VAL A 66 -13.20 13.62 -1.55
CA VAL A 66 -12.31 12.67 -0.88
C VAL A 66 -10.95 13.28 -0.50
N LEU A 67 -10.37 14.13 -1.33
CA LEU A 67 -9.04 14.69 -1.06
C LEU A 67 -9.06 15.67 0.13
N PRO A 68 -9.93 16.71 0.16
CA PRO A 68 -10.02 17.56 1.35
C PRO A 68 -10.50 16.79 2.58
N TRP A 69 -11.47 15.87 2.43
CA TRP A 69 -11.94 15.03 3.54
C TRP A 69 -10.80 14.20 4.14
N PHE A 70 -10.00 13.54 3.32
CA PHE A 70 -8.88 12.71 3.79
C PHE A 70 -7.84 13.57 4.52
N ALA A 71 -7.46 14.71 3.93
CA ALA A 71 -6.50 15.63 4.51
C ALA A 71 -6.95 16.21 5.87
N GLU A 72 -8.23 16.53 6.02
CA GLU A 72 -8.80 17.04 7.27
C GLU A 72 -8.97 15.94 8.33
N THR A 73 -9.29 14.72 7.89
CA THR A 73 -9.57 13.59 8.78
C THR A 73 -8.32 13.13 9.51
N ILE A 74 -7.17 13.05 8.83
CA ILE A 74 -5.91 12.61 9.46
C ILE A 74 -5.43 13.56 10.56
N ASP A 75 -5.89 14.81 10.57
CA ASP A 75 -5.60 15.78 11.62
C ASP A 75 -6.47 15.60 12.90
N ARG A 76 -7.37 14.61 12.90
CA ARG A 76 -8.30 14.32 14.02
C ARG A 76 -8.12 12.88 14.53
N PRO A 77 -6.98 12.53 15.15
CA PRO A 77 -6.68 11.16 15.53
C PRO A 77 -7.69 10.60 16.53
N ILE A 78 -8.04 9.32 16.39
CA ILE A 78 -8.89 8.57 17.33
C ILE A 78 -8.09 7.40 17.86
N ALA A 79 -7.77 7.41 19.15
CA ALA A 79 -6.95 6.39 19.79
C ALA A 79 -7.60 4.99 19.69
N PRO A 80 -6.80 3.92 19.54
CA PRO A 80 -7.30 2.55 19.54
C PRO A 80 -7.79 2.12 20.91
N VAL A 81 -8.50 1.00 20.97
CA VAL A 81 -8.96 0.36 22.21
C VAL A 81 -8.47 -1.08 22.30
N MET A 82 -8.04 -1.49 23.48
CA MET A 82 -7.59 -2.86 23.71
C MET A 82 -8.77 -3.76 24.06
N VAL A 83 -8.81 -4.94 23.42
CA VAL A 83 -9.78 -6.01 23.76
C VAL A 83 -9.06 -7.23 24.35
N LYS A 84 -9.78 -8.03 25.16
CA LYS A 84 -9.20 -9.19 25.84
C LYS A 84 -9.21 -10.46 25.01
N SER A 85 -10.10 -10.57 24.04
CA SER A 85 -10.25 -11.71 23.13
C SER A 85 -10.64 -11.21 21.76
N ALA A 86 -10.23 -11.92 20.73
CA ALA A 86 -10.41 -11.48 19.35
C ALA A 86 -10.63 -12.65 18.39
N PRO A 87 -11.48 -12.45 17.36
CA PRO A 87 -11.68 -13.46 16.31
C PRO A 87 -10.37 -13.91 15.64
N CYS A 88 -9.41 -13.01 15.46
CA CYS A 88 -8.12 -13.34 14.83
C CYS A 88 -7.26 -14.32 15.65
N GLN A 89 -7.68 -14.73 16.83
CA GLN A 89 -6.99 -15.68 17.71
C GLN A 89 -7.82 -16.95 18.01
N GLU A 90 -8.85 -17.23 17.21
CA GLU A 90 -9.66 -18.44 17.39
C GLU A 90 -8.89 -19.72 17.08
N ILE A 91 -8.01 -19.69 16.09
CA ILE A 91 -7.12 -20.78 15.73
C ILE A 91 -5.68 -20.33 15.91
N ILE A 92 -4.83 -21.22 16.42
CA ILE A 92 -3.43 -20.95 16.77
C ILE A 92 -2.58 -22.05 16.19
N ILE A 93 -1.52 -21.69 15.46
CA ILE A 93 -0.53 -22.57 14.82
C ILE A 93 0.84 -22.14 15.32
N GLU A 94 1.56 -23.01 16.01
CA GLU A 94 2.87 -22.72 16.63
C GLU A 94 3.87 -23.85 16.39
N GLY A 95 5.16 -23.55 16.55
CA GLY A 95 6.22 -24.54 16.48
C GLY A 95 6.33 -25.25 15.14
N GLU A 96 6.39 -26.57 15.16
CA GLU A 96 6.59 -27.41 13.95
C GLU A 96 5.37 -27.42 13.00
N ASP A 97 4.19 -27.00 13.47
CA ASP A 97 2.98 -26.93 12.68
C ASP A 97 2.95 -25.70 11.74
N VAL A 98 3.84 -24.73 11.97
CA VAL A 98 4.01 -23.57 11.09
C VAL A 98 4.51 -24.04 9.72
N ASP A 99 3.71 -23.79 8.70
CA ASP A 99 4.03 -24.16 7.31
C ASP A 99 3.40 -23.18 6.32
N LEU A 100 4.23 -22.30 5.77
CA LEU A 100 3.80 -21.27 4.80
C LEU A 100 3.25 -21.87 3.51
N GLY A 101 3.60 -23.12 3.17
CA GLY A 101 3.07 -23.82 2.01
C GLY A 101 1.58 -24.15 2.09
N LYS A 102 0.97 -24.05 3.27
CA LYS A 102 -0.49 -24.26 3.46
C LYS A 102 -1.32 -23.01 3.10
N PHE A 103 -0.68 -21.87 2.88
CA PHE A 103 -1.35 -20.60 2.61
C PHE A 103 -1.30 -20.26 1.12
N PRO A 104 -2.34 -19.60 0.57
CA PRO A 104 -2.39 -19.24 -0.85
C PRO A 104 -1.52 -18.00 -1.15
N ILE A 105 -0.21 -18.11 -0.90
CA ILE A 105 0.77 -17.07 -1.20
C ILE A 105 1.16 -17.22 -2.68
N PRO A 106 0.78 -16.25 -3.56
CA PRO A 106 0.94 -16.44 -4.99
C PRO A 106 2.34 -16.10 -5.49
N LYS A 107 2.75 -16.78 -6.56
CA LYS A 107 3.78 -16.32 -7.48
C LYS A 107 3.08 -15.62 -8.65
N PHE A 108 3.33 -14.33 -8.85
CA PHE A 108 2.59 -13.52 -9.83
C PHE A 108 3.18 -13.56 -11.24
N SER A 109 4.49 -13.68 -11.36
CA SER A 109 5.24 -13.66 -12.63
C SER A 109 6.22 -14.82 -12.70
N GLU A 110 6.48 -15.31 -13.92
CA GLU A 110 7.53 -16.31 -14.16
C GLU A 110 8.92 -15.84 -13.73
N LEU A 111 9.13 -14.51 -13.78
CA LEU A 111 10.38 -13.86 -13.40
C LEU A 111 10.53 -13.61 -11.91
N ASP A 112 9.46 -13.74 -11.10
CA ASP A 112 9.57 -13.60 -9.65
C ASP A 112 10.40 -14.72 -9.04
N GLY A 113 11.18 -14.42 -8.00
CA GLY A 113 12.04 -15.38 -7.31
C GLY A 113 11.30 -16.47 -6.54
N GLY A 114 10.00 -16.30 -6.31
CA GLY A 114 9.15 -17.25 -5.60
C GLY A 114 7.77 -16.68 -5.29
N PRO A 115 7.01 -17.32 -4.38
CA PRO A 115 5.75 -16.80 -3.89
C PRO A 115 5.93 -15.56 -3.00
N TYR A 116 5.05 -14.57 -3.15
CA TYR A 116 5.11 -13.33 -2.38
C TYR A 116 3.79 -12.99 -1.68
N LEU A 117 3.86 -12.75 -0.39
CA LEU A 117 2.79 -12.14 0.38
C LEU A 117 2.93 -10.62 0.26
N THR A 118 2.06 -10.01 -0.52
CA THR A 118 2.07 -8.58 -0.88
C THR A 118 0.90 -7.80 -0.28
N ALA A 119 -0.14 -8.50 0.21
CA ALA A 119 -1.33 -7.89 0.83
C ALA A 119 -1.15 -7.64 2.33
N GLY A 120 -0.05 -8.12 2.92
CA GLY A 120 0.16 -8.02 4.36
C GLY A 120 0.45 -6.60 4.83
N ILE A 121 -0.17 -6.23 5.95
CA ILE A 121 0.19 -5.04 6.71
C ILE A 121 1.20 -5.46 7.76
N SER A 122 2.43 -4.94 7.67
CA SER A 122 3.42 -5.09 8.72
C SER A 122 3.13 -4.11 9.85
N ILE A 123 3.21 -4.59 11.06
CA ILE A 123 3.01 -3.81 12.27
C ILE A 123 4.25 -3.97 13.12
N SER A 124 4.94 -2.89 13.38
CA SER A 124 6.12 -2.85 14.26
C SER A 124 6.01 -1.70 15.25
N LYS A 125 6.84 -1.71 16.27
CA LYS A 125 6.98 -0.59 17.21
C LYS A 125 8.35 0.04 17.05
N ASP A 126 8.41 1.35 17.11
CA ASP A 126 9.68 2.06 17.25
C ASP A 126 10.37 1.57 18.54
N PRO A 127 11.59 1.02 18.47
CA PRO A 127 12.23 0.39 19.63
C PRO A 127 12.61 1.36 20.76
N GLU A 128 12.61 2.67 20.49
CA GLU A 128 12.89 3.71 21.49
C GLU A 128 11.63 4.29 22.13
N THR A 129 10.55 4.46 21.33
CA THR A 129 9.35 5.19 21.76
C THR A 129 8.13 4.28 21.95
N GLY A 130 8.15 3.07 21.39
CA GLY A 130 7.01 2.16 21.39
C GLY A 130 5.86 2.56 20.44
N ILE A 131 6.03 3.62 19.66
CA ILE A 131 5.01 4.11 18.72
C ILE A 131 4.83 3.09 17.59
N ALA A 132 3.58 2.74 17.31
CA ALA A 132 3.25 1.78 16.27
C ALA A 132 3.45 2.35 14.86
N ASP A 133 3.97 1.51 13.98
CA ASP A 133 4.16 1.74 12.55
C ASP A 133 3.41 0.69 11.75
N LEU A 134 2.55 1.13 10.84
CA LEU A 134 1.83 0.29 9.90
C LEU A 134 2.35 0.52 8.49
N GLY A 135 2.74 -0.55 7.79
CA GLY A 135 3.26 -0.43 6.44
C GLY A 135 2.96 -1.62 5.54
N HIS A 136 2.92 -1.39 4.24
CA HIS A 136 2.89 -2.46 3.24
C HIS A 136 4.31 -2.72 2.73
N TYR A 137 4.78 -3.93 2.93
CA TYR A 137 6.05 -4.42 2.40
C TYR A 137 5.86 -5.77 1.73
N ARG A 138 6.82 -6.17 0.91
CA ARG A 138 6.80 -7.47 0.25
C ARG A 138 7.52 -8.50 1.12
N PHE A 139 6.94 -9.69 1.22
CA PHE A 139 7.49 -10.84 1.94
C PHE A 139 7.54 -12.04 1.02
N GLN A 140 8.73 -12.51 0.69
CA GLN A 140 8.94 -13.72 -0.10
C GLN A 140 8.89 -14.93 0.82
N ALA A 141 7.96 -15.86 0.58
CA ALA A 141 7.96 -17.14 1.28
C ALA A 141 9.09 -18.01 0.71
N ILE A 142 10.17 -18.20 1.50
CA ILE A 142 11.37 -18.91 1.07
C ILE A 142 11.45 -20.27 1.76
N GLY A 143 11.26 -20.31 3.07
CA GLY A 143 11.27 -21.52 3.85
C GLY A 143 9.89 -21.92 4.36
N LYS A 144 9.85 -23.04 5.08
CA LYS A 144 8.63 -23.53 5.70
C LYS A 144 8.07 -22.54 6.73
N ASP A 145 8.94 -21.85 7.45
CA ASP A 145 8.63 -21.02 8.60
C ASP A 145 9.29 -19.63 8.57
N TYR A 146 9.75 -19.16 7.40
CA TYR A 146 10.36 -17.83 7.31
C TYR A 146 10.15 -17.18 5.94
N PHE A 147 10.18 -15.86 5.98
CA PHE A 147 10.18 -14.97 4.82
C PHE A 147 11.53 -14.27 4.65
N GLY A 148 11.92 -13.98 3.40
CA GLY A 148 12.80 -12.87 3.07
C GLY A 148 11.94 -11.63 2.89
N PHE A 149 12.43 -10.45 3.31
CA PHE A 149 11.66 -9.22 3.15
C PHE A 149 12.55 -8.01 2.85
N MET A 150 11.98 -7.02 2.19
CA MET A 150 12.69 -5.79 1.88
C MET A 150 12.00 -4.59 2.56
N ALA A 151 12.73 -3.92 3.46
CA ALA A 151 12.39 -2.61 3.98
C ALA A 151 13.52 -1.62 3.66
N GLN A 152 13.23 -0.58 2.89
CA GLN A 152 14.21 0.45 2.56
C GLN A 152 14.54 1.29 3.80
N PRO A 153 15.82 1.73 3.98
CA PRO A 153 16.25 2.44 5.18
C PRO A 153 15.50 3.75 5.48
N PHE A 154 14.88 4.35 4.48
CA PHE A 154 14.11 5.59 4.61
C PHE A 154 12.63 5.36 4.95
N HIS A 155 12.11 4.12 4.85
CA HIS A 155 10.78 3.77 5.33
C HIS A 155 10.80 3.57 6.86
N ARG A 156 9.66 3.75 7.54
CA ARG A 156 9.60 3.65 9.01
C ARG A 156 10.04 2.28 9.50
N LEU A 157 9.59 1.16 8.91
CA LEU A 157 10.09 -0.18 9.28
C LEU A 157 11.61 -0.28 9.13
N GLY A 158 12.19 0.23 8.03
CA GLY A 158 13.64 0.24 7.84
C GLY A 158 14.37 1.09 8.88
N LYS A 159 13.82 2.26 9.25
CA LYS A 159 14.34 3.10 10.34
C LYS A 159 14.27 2.36 11.69
N ASN A 160 13.14 1.68 11.99
CA ASN A 160 12.96 0.90 13.21
C ASN A 160 13.96 -0.27 13.29
N CYS A 161 14.18 -1.00 12.19
CA CYS A 161 15.21 -2.03 12.11
C CYS A 161 16.64 -1.46 12.37
N ASN A 162 16.95 -0.30 11.79
CA ASN A 162 18.24 0.35 11.98
C ASN A 162 18.42 0.84 13.44
N LYS A 163 17.39 1.39 14.07
CA LYS A 163 17.39 1.75 15.48
C LYS A 163 17.61 0.51 16.38
N ALA A 164 16.88 -0.57 16.13
CA ALA A 164 17.02 -1.83 16.85
C ALA A 164 18.48 -2.35 16.79
N LYS A 165 19.09 -2.35 15.58
CA LYS A 165 20.49 -2.70 15.39
C LYS A 165 21.43 -1.77 16.19
N ALA A 166 21.20 -0.46 16.15
CA ALA A 166 22.01 0.52 16.89
C ALA A 166 21.91 0.34 18.42
N LEU A 167 20.77 -0.14 18.93
CA LEU A 167 20.57 -0.51 20.32
C LEU A 167 21.19 -1.88 20.68
N GLY A 168 21.86 -2.56 19.74
CA GLY A 168 22.49 -3.87 19.95
C GLY A 168 21.52 -5.04 19.93
N MET A 169 20.29 -4.85 19.47
CA MET A 169 19.31 -5.94 19.33
C MET A 169 19.72 -6.83 18.17
N LYS A 170 19.74 -8.15 18.39
CA LYS A 170 20.00 -9.15 17.35
C LYS A 170 18.73 -9.50 16.58
N LYS A 171 17.58 -9.26 17.19
CA LYS A 171 16.26 -9.61 16.71
C LYS A 171 15.30 -8.46 16.91
N PHE A 172 14.28 -8.38 16.04
CA PHE A 172 13.25 -7.35 16.09
C PHE A 172 11.88 -7.95 15.84
N GLU A 173 10.94 -7.69 16.71
CA GLU A 173 9.58 -8.24 16.64
C GLU A 173 8.68 -7.42 15.72
N MET A 174 7.86 -8.09 14.93
CA MET A 174 6.79 -7.48 14.13
C MET A 174 5.66 -8.47 13.86
N ALA A 175 4.46 -7.98 13.64
CA ALA A 175 3.36 -8.77 13.10
C ALA A 175 3.15 -8.48 11.61
N LEU A 176 2.76 -9.50 10.85
CA LEU A 176 2.31 -9.36 9.47
C LEU A 176 0.85 -9.82 9.41
N VAL A 177 -0.05 -8.88 9.13
CA VAL A 177 -1.49 -9.11 9.19
C VAL A 177 -2.10 -9.13 7.79
N VAL A 178 -2.88 -10.16 7.48
CA VAL A 178 -3.51 -10.35 6.17
C VAL A 178 -5.03 -10.36 6.31
N GLY A 179 -5.72 -9.61 5.46
CA GLY A 179 -7.17 -9.49 5.52
C GLY A 179 -7.64 -8.68 6.72
N THR A 180 -7.74 -7.38 6.55
CA THR A 180 -8.17 -6.43 7.59
C THR A 180 -9.27 -5.52 7.07
N ASP A 181 -9.81 -4.66 7.94
CA ASP A 181 -10.59 -3.51 7.50
C ASP A 181 -9.78 -2.74 6.43
N PRO A 182 -10.32 -2.51 5.22
CA PRO A 182 -9.61 -1.82 4.14
C PRO A 182 -9.04 -0.45 4.51
N VAL A 183 -9.63 0.25 5.49
CA VAL A 183 -9.13 1.53 5.99
C VAL A 183 -7.70 1.43 6.54
N LEU A 184 -7.34 0.31 7.16
CA LEU A 184 -5.98 0.09 7.67
C LEU A 184 -4.96 0.05 6.52
N ALA A 185 -5.32 -0.55 5.38
CA ALA A 185 -4.47 -0.56 4.20
C ALA A 185 -4.25 0.86 3.64
N TYR A 186 -5.26 1.73 3.67
CA TYR A 186 -5.11 3.15 3.29
C TYR A 186 -4.28 3.93 4.30
N THR A 187 -4.37 3.63 5.59
CA THR A 187 -3.54 4.24 6.63
C THR A 187 -2.05 4.01 6.36
N CYS A 188 -1.66 2.80 5.95
CA CYS A 188 -0.29 2.47 5.57
C CYS A 188 0.28 3.30 4.40
N GLN A 189 -0.56 3.99 3.65
CA GLN A 189 -0.16 4.83 2.50
C GLN A 189 -0.14 6.32 2.82
N VAL A 190 -0.52 6.73 4.04
CA VAL A 190 -0.46 8.13 4.46
C VAL A 190 0.99 8.59 4.50
N GLN A 191 1.26 9.73 3.89
CA GLN A 191 2.61 10.32 3.84
C GLN A 191 2.63 11.70 4.49
N ASN A 192 3.84 12.16 4.83
CA ASN A 192 4.08 13.47 5.44
C ASN A 192 3.47 13.64 6.83
N VAL A 193 3.36 12.56 7.57
CA VAL A 193 3.07 12.62 9.00
C VAL A 193 4.39 12.53 9.79
N PRO A 194 4.51 13.17 10.95
CA PRO A 194 5.69 13.02 11.82
C PRO A 194 5.94 11.56 12.19
N ASP A 195 7.22 11.16 12.33
CA ASP A 195 7.58 9.81 12.79
C ASP A 195 7.03 9.51 14.21
N THR A 196 6.60 10.55 14.94
CA THR A 196 5.93 10.44 16.25
C THR A 196 4.43 10.18 16.16
N THR A 197 3.88 10.09 14.95
CA THR A 197 2.45 9.80 14.75
C THR A 197 2.18 8.33 14.96
N ASP A 198 1.23 8.00 15.82
CA ASP A 198 0.71 6.67 16.01
C ASP A 198 -0.27 6.31 14.89
N ASP A 199 0.08 5.32 14.08
CA ASP A 199 -0.74 4.93 12.93
C ASP A 199 -2.09 4.30 13.29
N TRP A 200 -2.23 3.74 14.50
CA TRP A 200 -3.53 3.28 14.98
C TRP A 200 -4.52 4.43 15.16
N SER A 201 -4.02 5.56 15.65
CA SER A 201 -4.83 6.77 15.82
C SER A 201 -5.23 7.39 14.49
N LEU A 202 -4.36 7.32 13.46
CA LEU A 202 -4.72 7.69 12.08
C LEU A 202 -5.77 6.75 11.50
N ALA A 203 -5.60 5.45 11.70
CA ALA A 203 -6.59 4.46 11.25
C ALA A 203 -7.96 4.69 11.89
N GLY A 204 -7.98 5.00 13.20
CA GLY A 204 -9.19 5.37 13.92
C GLY A 204 -9.86 6.62 13.33
N ALA A 205 -9.07 7.64 12.99
CA ALA A 205 -9.57 8.85 12.34
C ALA A 205 -10.25 8.56 10.99
N LEU A 206 -9.56 7.84 10.09
CA LEU A 206 -10.10 7.47 8.78
C LEU A 206 -11.32 6.54 8.87
N ARG A 207 -11.35 5.67 9.88
CA ARG A 207 -12.47 4.77 10.17
C ARG A 207 -13.66 5.49 10.81
N GLY A 208 -13.43 6.64 11.46
CA GLY A 208 -14.42 7.38 12.23
C GLY A 208 -14.77 6.73 13.59
N GLN A 209 -13.99 5.71 14.03
CA GLN A 209 -14.14 5.02 15.30
C GLN A 209 -12.83 4.33 15.72
N PRO A 210 -12.63 4.04 17.02
CA PRO A 210 -11.43 3.33 17.48
C PRO A 210 -11.18 2.01 16.74
N VAL A 211 -9.92 1.69 16.49
CA VAL A 211 -9.51 0.35 16.08
C VAL A 211 -9.44 -0.53 17.34
N GLU A 212 -10.11 -1.68 17.32
CA GLU A 212 -9.99 -2.68 18.37
C GLU A 212 -8.72 -3.49 18.17
N LEU A 213 -7.84 -3.49 19.17
CA LEU A 213 -6.56 -4.19 19.15
C LEU A 213 -6.52 -5.32 20.18
N VAL A 214 -5.84 -6.40 19.82
CA VAL A 214 -5.50 -7.49 20.73
C VAL A 214 -3.99 -7.69 20.72
N LYS A 215 -3.41 -8.04 21.87
CA LYS A 215 -1.98 -8.35 21.98
C LYS A 215 -1.68 -9.68 21.28
N CYS A 216 -0.58 -9.74 20.52
CA CYS A 216 -0.03 -10.97 19.99
C CYS A 216 0.33 -11.95 21.12
N ARG A 217 0.49 -13.23 20.76
CA ARG A 217 0.74 -14.30 21.75
C ARG A 217 2.22 -14.46 22.09
N THR A 218 3.10 -14.35 21.08
CA THR A 218 4.54 -14.67 21.21
C THR A 218 5.45 -13.47 21.10
N ILE A 219 4.91 -12.31 20.69
CA ILE A 219 5.64 -11.06 20.49
C ILE A 219 4.93 -9.88 21.17
N ASP A 220 5.66 -8.81 21.46
CA ASP A 220 5.10 -7.60 22.11
C ASP A 220 4.56 -6.58 21.08
N VAL A 221 3.61 -7.02 20.27
CA VAL A 221 2.93 -6.21 19.24
C VAL A 221 1.42 -6.37 19.40
N GLU A 222 0.67 -5.30 19.17
CA GLU A 222 -0.80 -5.32 19.10
C GLU A 222 -1.24 -5.36 17.62
N VAL A 223 -2.32 -6.12 17.37
CA VAL A 223 -2.87 -6.35 16.03
C VAL A 223 -4.38 -6.10 16.00
N PRO A 224 -4.98 -5.81 14.83
CA PRO A 224 -6.44 -5.65 14.72
C PRO A 224 -7.16 -6.92 15.13
N ALA A 225 -8.07 -6.79 16.08
CA ALA A 225 -8.85 -7.91 16.62
C ALA A 225 -9.65 -8.67 15.55
N THR A 226 -10.02 -7.98 14.47
CA THR A 226 -10.84 -8.51 13.37
C THR A 226 -10.03 -9.00 12.16
N ALA A 227 -8.71 -9.09 12.26
CA ALA A 227 -7.87 -9.61 11.17
C ALA A 227 -8.28 -11.04 10.77
N GLU A 228 -8.09 -11.38 9.50
CA GLU A 228 -8.30 -12.75 9.03
C GLU A 228 -7.13 -13.64 9.48
N PHE A 229 -5.88 -13.20 9.23
CA PHE A 229 -4.65 -13.89 9.65
C PHE A 229 -3.66 -12.92 10.29
N VAL A 230 -2.92 -13.43 11.26
CA VAL A 230 -1.79 -12.75 11.90
C VAL A 230 -0.59 -13.70 11.90
N PHE A 231 0.50 -13.28 11.29
CA PHE A 231 1.80 -13.94 11.36
C PHE A 231 2.66 -13.17 12.36
N GLU A 232 2.99 -13.78 13.49
CA GLU A 232 3.87 -13.20 14.50
C GLU A 232 5.31 -13.49 14.12
N LEU A 233 6.09 -12.46 13.84
CA LEU A 233 7.41 -12.55 13.22
C LEU A 233 8.52 -12.04 14.13
N GLU A 234 9.66 -12.67 14.00
CA GLU A 234 10.93 -12.22 14.55
C GLU A 234 11.92 -12.02 13.40
N ILE A 235 12.32 -10.77 13.15
CA ILE A 235 13.37 -10.43 12.20
C ILE A 235 14.71 -10.80 12.83
N ASP A 236 15.46 -11.69 12.20
CA ASP A 236 16.80 -12.08 12.60
C ASP A 236 17.82 -11.29 11.77
N PHE A 237 18.56 -10.41 12.40
CA PHE A 237 19.57 -9.58 11.74
C PHE A 237 20.89 -10.30 11.46
N GLU A 238 21.10 -11.49 12.02
CA GLU A 238 22.33 -12.28 11.85
C GLU A 238 22.21 -13.32 10.73
N THR A 239 20.98 -13.59 10.25
CA THR A 239 20.73 -14.54 9.18
C THR A 239 20.17 -13.83 7.95
N GLU A 240 20.82 -14.00 6.81
CA GLU A 240 20.41 -13.42 5.53
C GLU A 240 20.05 -14.51 4.51
N VAL A 241 19.15 -14.17 3.58
CA VAL A 241 18.75 -14.99 2.45
C VAL A 241 18.65 -14.15 1.19
N SER A 242 18.81 -14.78 0.03
CA SER A 242 18.59 -14.11 -1.26
C SER A 242 17.10 -13.89 -1.46
N GLU A 243 16.65 -12.64 -1.38
CA GLU A 243 15.28 -12.19 -1.60
C GLU A 243 15.18 -11.52 -2.98
N GLY A 244 14.13 -11.83 -3.73
CA GLY A 244 13.93 -11.34 -5.10
C GLY A 244 14.25 -12.41 -6.16
N PRO A 245 14.15 -12.04 -7.45
CA PRO A 245 13.57 -10.80 -7.98
C PRO A 245 12.06 -10.69 -7.80
N LEU A 246 11.49 -9.48 -7.89
CA LEU A 246 10.05 -9.25 -7.88
C LEU A 246 9.65 -8.18 -8.90
N GLY A 247 8.53 -8.37 -9.58
CA GLY A 247 7.88 -7.38 -10.43
C GLY A 247 7.27 -6.23 -9.62
N GLU A 248 7.87 -5.03 -9.75
CA GLU A 248 7.46 -3.84 -9.00
C GLU A 248 6.28 -3.09 -9.63
N TYR A 249 5.69 -2.17 -8.85
CA TYR A 249 4.57 -1.32 -9.29
C TYR A 249 4.93 -0.43 -10.52
N THR A 250 6.19 -0.19 -10.77
CA THR A 250 6.67 0.53 -11.97
C THR A 250 6.60 -0.32 -13.24
N GLY A 251 6.42 -1.63 -13.12
CA GLY A 251 6.44 -2.59 -14.23
C GLY A 251 7.83 -3.14 -14.54
N TYR A 252 8.84 -2.80 -13.73
CA TYR A 252 10.21 -3.31 -13.83
C TYR A 252 10.49 -4.30 -12.71
N MET A 253 11.54 -5.11 -12.88
CA MET A 253 11.96 -6.09 -11.87
C MET A 253 12.95 -5.46 -10.90
N THR A 254 12.73 -5.61 -9.59
CA THR A 254 13.78 -5.40 -8.60
C THR A 254 14.68 -6.63 -8.58
N PRO A 255 16.01 -6.49 -8.68
CA PRO A 255 16.93 -7.64 -8.62
C PRO A 255 16.92 -8.32 -7.25
N ALA A 256 17.38 -9.57 -7.23
CA ALA A 256 17.61 -10.28 -5.98
C ALA A 256 18.75 -9.62 -5.17
N SER A 257 18.65 -9.70 -3.84
CA SER A 257 19.68 -9.21 -2.92
C SER A 257 19.59 -9.91 -1.58
N GLU A 258 20.69 -9.98 -0.86
CA GLU A 258 20.74 -10.53 0.49
C GLU A 258 19.94 -9.67 1.45
N ARG A 259 19.05 -10.31 2.23
CA ARG A 259 18.13 -9.67 3.16
C ARG A 259 17.97 -10.49 4.44
N PRO A 260 17.74 -9.84 5.59
CA PRO A 260 17.44 -10.56 6.82
C PRO A 260 16.19 -11.42 6.67
N ILE A 261 16.15 -12.54 7.38
CA ILE A 261 14.94 -13.36 7.46
C ILE A 261 13.94 -12.79 8.48
N ALA A 262 12.67 -13.00 8.21
CA ALA A 262 11.58 -12.82 9.17
C ALA A 262 11.00 -14.20 9.51
N ARG A 263 11.36 -14.72 10.69
CA ARG A 263 10.95 -16.06 11.15
C ARG A 263 9.57 -15.99 11.77
N VAL A 264 8.69 -16.92 11.39
CA VAL A 264 7.34 -17.06 11.92
C VAL A 264 7.41 -17.79 13.26
N LYS A 265 6.96 -17.13 14.32
CA LYS A 265 6.88 -17.68 15.70
C LYS A 265 5.54 -18.35 15.94
N ALA A 266 4.49 -17.71 15.45
CA ALA A 266 3.12 -18.22 15.52
C ALA A 266 2.29 -17.66 14.36
N ILE A 267 1.24 -18.37 14.00
CA ILE A 267 0.19 -17.88 13.11
C ILE A 267 -1.13 -18.01 13.85
N THR A 268 -1.91 -16.91 13.91
CA THR A 268 -3.26 -16.98 14.44
C THR A 268 -4.26 -16.53 13.38
N HIS A 269 -5.47 -17.07 13.42
CA HIS A 269 -6.49 -16.71 12.45
C HIS A 269 -7.91 -16.97 12.97
N ARG A 270 -8.89 -16.43 12.25
CA ARG A 270 -10.31 -16.70 12.45
C ARG A 270 -10.63 -18.15 12.07
N LYS A 271 -11.76 -18.66 12.56
CA LYS A 271 -12.20 -20.02 12.25
C LYS A 271 -12.42 -20.25 10.76
N ASP A 272 -13.04 -19.31 10.04
CA ASP A 272 -13.34 -19.38 8.61
C ASP A 272 -12.74 -18.17 7.88
N PRO A 273 -11.40 -18.10 7.69
CA PRO A 273 -10.73 -16.92 7.22
C PRO A 273 -10.68 -16.86 5.69
N TYR A 274 -10.53 -15.64 5.15
CA TYR A 274 -10.17 -15.38 3.76
C TYR A 274 -8.77 -14.82 3.66
N PHE A 275 -7.92 -15.45 2.86
CA PHE A 275 -6.57 -14.97 2.63
C PHE A 275 -6.55 -13.90 1.55
N GLN A 276 -6.30 -12.65 1.91
CA GLN A 276 -6.22 -11.57 0.95
C GLN A 276 -4.94 -11.67 0.12
N VAL A 277 -5.08 -11.53 -1.21
CA VAL A 277 -3.97 -11.42 -2.16
C VAL A 277 -4.04 -10.10 -2.88
N LEU A 278 -2.89 -9.46 -3.09
CA LEU A 278 -2.77 -8.16 -3.75
C LEU A 278 -1.74 -8.25 -4.87
N LEU A 279 -2.18 -8.12 -6.11
CA LEU A 279 -1.27 -8.14 -7.27
C LEU A 279 -0.48 -6.83 -7.35
N THR A 280 0.84 -6.95 -7.43
CA THR A 280 1.75 -5.87 -7.85
C THR A 280 2.20 -6.08 -9.30
N GLY A 281 2.97 -5.15 -9.86
CA GLY A 281 3.51 -5.23 -11.22
C GLY A 281 3.08 -4.06 -12.11
N LYS A 282 3.26 -4.21 -13.42
CA LYS A 282 2.99 -3.15 -14.40
C LYS A 282 1.59 -2.54 -14.21
N PRO A 283 1.45 -1.19 -14.20
CA PRO A 283 0.17 -0.48 -14.02
C PRO A 283 -0.94 -0.95 -15.00
N VAL A 284 -2.23 -1.00 -14.60
CA VAL A 284 -2.75 -0.64 -13.28
C VAL A 284 -3.02 -1.93 -12.49
N THR A 285 -2.68 -1.96 -11.20
CA THR A 285 -2.97 -3.06 -10.27
C THR A 285 -3.55 -2.49 -8.98
N GLU A 286 -3.96 -3.34 -8.04
CA GLU A 286 -4.47 -2.91 -6.73
C GLU A 286 -3.50 -2.01 -5.98
N ASN A 287 -2.20 -2.28 -6.07
CA ASN A 287 -1.17 -1.47 -5.44
C ASN A 287 -1.26 0.01 -5.85
N HIS A 288 -1.52 0.28 -7.15
CA HIS A 288 -1.69 1.63 -7.65
C HIS A 288 -2.93 2.30 -7.10
N ILE A 289 -4.06 1.59 -7.08
CA ILE A 289 -5.34 2.12 -6.58
C ILE A 289 -5.28 2.37 -5.07
N LEU A 290 -4.63 1.47 -4.32
CA LEU A 290 -4.46 1.62 -2.87
C LEU A 290 -3.65 2.88 -2.52
N LYS A 291 -2.56 3.15 -3.25
CA LYS A 291 -1.72 4.34 -3.05
C LYS A 291 -2.35 5.64 -3.54
N ASN A 292 -3.27 5.57 -4.50
CA ASN A 292 -3.73 6.73 -5.25
C ASN A 292 -4.33 7.81 -4.33
N ILE A 293 -5.42 7.50 -3.59
CA ILE A 293 -6.14 8.51 -2.78
C ILE A 293 -5.28 9.11 -1.66
N PRO A 294 -4.56 8.35 -0.82
CA PRO A 294 -3.71 8.92 0.22
C PRO A 294 -2.62 9.82 -0.34
N LEU A 295 -2.02 9.43 -1.46
CA LEU A 295 -0.95 10.22 -2.08
C LEU A 295 -1.49 11.48 -2.75
N GLU A 296 -2.64 11.41 -3.44
CA GLU A 296 -3.34 12.57 -3.98
C GLU A 296 -3.73 13.55 -2.87
N ALA A 297 -4.29 13.06 -1.75
CA ALA A 297 -4.69 13.91 -0.63
C ALA A 297 -3.48 14.61 0.02
N SER A 298 -2.39 13.89 0.23
CA SER A 298 -1.13 14.45 0.75
C SER A 298 -0.57 15.53 -0.19
N PHE A 299 -0.54 15.23 -1.49
CA PHE A 299 -0.07 16.15 -2.52
C PHE A 299 -0.97 17.39 -2.64
N TYR A 300 -2.30 17.18 -2.69
CA TYR A 300 -3.28 18.25 -2.70
C TYR A 300 -3.11 19.20 -1.51
N ASN A 301 -3.03 18.67 -0.30
CA ASN A 301 -2.87 19.47 0.91
C ASN A 301 -1.56 20.30 0.91
N ALA A 302 -0.45 19.68 0.53
CA ALA A 302 0.85 20.34 0.44
C ALA A 302 0.84 21.48 -0.59
N MET A 303 0.32 21.21 -1.79
CA MET A 303 0.28 22.18 -2.88
C MET A 303 -0.74 23.30 -2.62
N LYS A 304 -1.91 22.97 -2.07
CA LYS A 304 -2.96 23.95 -1.77
C LYS A 304 -2.56 24.96 -0.69
N LYS A 305 -1.76 24.54 0.29
CA LYS A 305 -1.22 25.45 1.31
C LYS A 305 -0.35 26.56 0.70
N GLN A 306 0.40 26.23 -0.35
CA GLN A 306 1.27 27.17 -1.05
C GLN A 306 0.53 27.93 -2.16
N PHE A 307 -0.37 27.28 -2.88
CA PHE A 307 -1.13 27.81 -4.00
C PHE A 307 -2.65 27.61 -3.77
N PRO A 308 -3.31 28.55 -3.05
CA PRO A 308 -4.71 28.39 -2.64
C PRO A 308 -5.72 28.24 -3.80
N THR A 309 -5.33 28.63 -5.01
CA THR A 309 -6.17 28.56 -6.21
C THR A 309 -6.15 27.20 -6.91
N ILE A 310 -5.37 26.23 -6.43
CA ILE A 310 -5.47 24.84 -6.87
C ILE A 310 -6.84 24.31 -6.47
N THR A 311 -7.56 23.75 -7.45
CA THR A 311 -8.91 23.21 -7.27
C THR A 311 -8.92 21.71 -7.11
N ASP A 312 -8.03 20.99 -7.83
CA ASP A 312 -7.94 19.55 -7.80
C ASP A 312 -6.55 19.06 -8.24
N VAL A 313 -6.20 17.82 -7.89
CA VAL A 313 -4.97 17.16 -8.34
C VAL A 313 -5.25 15.67 -8.64
N ALA A 314 -4.48 15.11 -9.56
CA ALA A 314 -4.44 13.68 -9.80
C ALA A 314 -3.00 13.19 -9.89
N VAL A 315 -2.69 12.07 -9.24
CA VAL A 315 -1.50 11.27 -9.51
C VAL A 315 -1.94 9.97 -10.16
N THR A 316 -1.74 9.86 -11.46
CA THR A 316 -2.44 8.85 -12.24
C THR A 316 -1.98 7.42 -11.95
N PRO A 317 -2.87 6.45 -11.72
CA PRO A 317 -2.50 5.05 -11.55
C PRO A 317 -1.69 4.48 -12.72
N SER A 318 -2.04 4.84 -13.96
CA SER A 318 -1.30 4.46 -15.17
C SER A 318 0.11 5.03 -15.24
N GLY A 319 0.34 6.20 -14.64
CA GLY A 319 1.66 6.84 -14.45
C GLY A 319 2.40 6.35 -13.20
N GLY A 320 2.01 5.20 -12.61
CA GLY A 320 2.67 4.62 -11.44
C GLY A 320 2.39 5.37 -10.14
N VAL A 321 1.28 6.11 -10.06
CA VAL A 321 0.77 6.90 -8.90
C VAL A 321 1.72 7.94 -8.32
N GLN A 322 2.91 8.06 -8.84
CA GLN A 322 3.93 8.96 -8.30
C GLN A 322 4.65 9.76 -9.38
N LEU A 323 4.79 9.18 -10.58
CA LEU A 323 5.65 9.73 -11.62
C LEU A 323 4.94 10.75 -12.52
N TYR A 324 3.61 10.75 -12.58
CA TYR A 324 2.81 11.64 -13.39
C TYR A 324 1.71 12.31 -12.57
N ALA A 325 1.77 13.63 -12.47
CA ALA A 325 0.82 14.46 -11.74
C ALA A 325 0.12 15.46 -12.66
N VAL A 326 -1.19 15.62 -12.48
CA VAL A 326 -2.00 16.66 -13.12
C VAL A 326 -2.58 17.56 -12.04
N ILE A 327 -2.52 18.87 -12.23
CA ILE A 327 -2.96 19.89 -11.25
C ILE A 327 -3.91 20.85 -11.96
N ALA A 328 -5.13 20.97 -11.47
CA ALA A 328 -6.08 21.99 -11.90
C ALA A 328 -5.96 23.23 -11.03
N MET A 329 -5.81 24.42 -11.64
CA MET A 329 -5.72 25.68 -10.90
C MET A 329 -6.28 26.87 -11.70
N LYS A 330 -6.77 27.88 -10.96
CA LYS A 330 -7.07 29.18 -11.52
C LYS A 330 -5.88 30.12 -11.29
N GLN A 331 -5.17 30.50 -12.36
CA GLN A 331 -4.06 31.43 -12.24
C GLN A 331 -4.51 32.81 -11.76
N ARG A 332 -3.75 33.40 -10.82
CA ARG A 332 -3.97 34.77 -10.30
C ARG A 332 -3.17 35.80 -11.09
N TYR A 333 -2.05 35.36 -11.68
CA TYR A 333 -1.14 36.19 -12.46
C TYR A 333 -0.44 35.36 -13.54
N ALA A 334 0.12 36.02 -14.57
CA ALA A 334 0.82 35.37 -15.65
C ALA A 334 1.98 34.50 -15.13
N ASN A 335 2.13 33.30 -15.69
CA ASN A 335 3.19 32.32 -15.36
C ASN A 335 3.11 31.71 -13.94
N GLU A 336 2.02 31.89 -13.18
CA GLU A 336 1.86 31.21 -11.87
C GLU A 336 1.93 29.68 -12.01
N ALA A 337 1.42 29.09 -13.10
CA ALA A 337 1.53 27.67 -13.39
C ALA A 337 2.98 27.16 -13.40
N ARG A 338 3.96 27.98 -13.82
CA ARG A 338 5.38 27.62 -13.76
C ARG A 338 5.90 27.47 -12.33
N HIS A 339 5.46 28.33 -11.41
CA HIS A 339 5.78 28.20 -9.98
C HIS A 339 5.19 26.93 -9.40
N VAL A 340 3.94 26.59 -9.78
CA VAL A 340 3.29 25.35 -9.36
C VAL A 340 4.05 24.14 -9.86
N ILE A 341 4.48 24.11 -11.13
CA ILE A 341 5.27 23.01 -11.70
C ILE A 341 6.58 22.81 -10.92
N LEU A 342 7.35 23.88 -10.68
CA LEU A 342 8.62 23.82 -9.97
C LEU A 342 8.44 23.40 -8.50
N SER A 343 7.39 23.87 -7.84
CA SER A 343 7.05 23.45 -6.47
C SER A 343 6.64 21.99 -6.41
N ALA A 344 5.84 21.51 -7.37
CA ALA A 344 5.44 20.12 -7.45
C ALA A 344 6.64 19.18 -7.66
N MET A 345 7.64 19.57 -8.44
CA MET A 345 8.89 18.80 -8.61
C MET A 345 9.65 18.60 -7.30
N SER A 346 9.63 19.60 -6.41
CA SER A 346 10.30 19.54 -5.10
C SER A 346 9.43 18.98 -3.97
N SER A 347 8.19 18.60 -4.27
CA SER A 347 7.27 18.02 -3.30
C SER A 347 7.73 16.64 -2.83
N ASN A 348 7.09 16.10 -1.79
CA ASN A 348 7.30 14.74 -1.32
C ASN A 348 6.94 13.67 -2.36
N VAL A 349 6.01 13.95 -3.27
CA VAL A 349 5.59 13.05 -4.36
C VAL A 349 6.68 12.97 -5.44
N ARG A 350 7.37 14.08 -5.71
CA ARG A 350 8.46 14.18 -6.72
C ARG A 350 8.07 13.62 -8.09
N PRO A 351 6.99 14.10 -8.70
CA PRO A 351 6.58 13.60 -10.01
C PRO A 351 7.59 13.98 -11.09
N LYS A 352 7.78 13.09 -12.04
CA LYS A 352 8.64 13.26 -13.22
C LYS A 352 7.97 14.09 -14.31
N TRP A 353 6.65 13.86 -14.47
CA TRP A 353 5.80 14.56 -15.40
C TRP A 353 4.75 15.35 -14.63
N ILE A 354 4.66 16.64 -14.91
CA ILE A 354 3.70 17.53 -14.26
C ILE A 354 2.96 18.30 -15.33
N VAL A 355 1.64 18.24 -15.29
CA VAL A 355 0.74 18.99 -16.14
C VAL A 355 -0.10 19.91 -15.28
N VAL A 356 -0.14 21.20 -15.63
CA VAL A 356 -1.02 22.17 -14.97
C VAL A 356 -2.07 22.63 -15.99
N VAL A 357 -3.33 22.50 -15.59
CA VAL A 357 -4.49 22.80 -16.45
C VAL A 357 -5.44 23.81 -15.78
N ASP A 358 -6.34 24.38 -16.57
CA ASP A 358 -7.41 25.22 -16.08
C ASP A 358 -8.49 24.41 -15.33
N PRO A 359 -9.30 25.05 -14.46
CA PRO A 359 -10.31 24.33 -13.64
C PRO A 359 -11.45 23.68 -14.39
N ASP A 360 -11.60 23.96 -15.69
CA ASP A 360 -12.60 23.32 -16.56
C ASP A 360 -12.20 21.92 -17.04
N ILE A 361 -10.94 21.50 -16.79
CA ILE A 361 -10.42 20.17 -17.14
C ILE A 361 -10.57 19.25 -15.94
N ASN A 362 -11.20 18.09 -16.16
CA ASN A 362 -11.23 17.02 -15.17
C ASN A 362 -9.87 16.29 -15.14
N VAL A 363 -9.08 16.55 -14.10
CA VAL A 363 -7.73 15.95 -13.93
C VAL A 363 -7.73 14.43 -13.79
N HIS A 364 -8.87 13.84 -13.45
CA HIS A 364 -9.06 12.39 -13.34
C HIS A 364 -9.52 11.72 -14.64
N ASP A 365 -9.79 12.51 -15.69
CA ASP A 365 -10.11 12.01 -17.03
C ASP A 365 -8.91 12.19 -17.97
N SER A 366 -8.22 11.11 -18.28
CA SER A 366 -7.04 11.15 -19.15
C SER A 366 -7.33 11.67 -20.56
N ALA A 367 -8.53 11.47 -21.09
CA ALA A 367 -8.91 11.97 -22.41
C ALA A 367 -9.05 13.50 -22.42
N GLU A 368 -9.64 14.09 -21.36
CA GLU A 368 -9.71 15.55 -21.22
C GLU A 368 -8.31 16.17 -21.04
N VAL A 369 -7.45 15.52 -20.24
CA VAL A 369 -6.05 15.98 -20.05
C VAL A 369 -5.27 15.91 -21.35
N GLU A 370 -5.40 14.83 -22.11
CA GLU A 370 -4.75 14.67 -23.42
C GLU A 370 -5.26 15.70 -24.43
N TRP A 371 -6.57 15.97 -24.43
CA TRP A 371 -7.15 17.03 -25.24
C TRP A 371 -6.56 18.40 -24.88
N ALA A 372 -6.48 18.74 -23.59
CA ALA A 372 -5.90 20.01 -23.15
C ALA A 372 -4.44 20.15 -23.56
N LEU A 373 -3.65 19.09 -23.41
CA LEU A 373 -2.24 19.06 -23.86
C LEU A 373 -2.11 19.28 -25.37
N SER A 374 -3.03 18.72 -26.16
CA SER A 374 -2.99 18.80 -27.62
C SER A 374 -3.41 20.15 -28.16
N PHE A 375 -4.38 20.81 -27.54
CA PHE A 375 -5.00 22.02 -28.09
C PHE A 375 -4.72 23.32 -27.33
N ARG A 376 -4.27 23.26 -26.07
CA ARG A 376 -4.00 24.45 -25.24
C ARG A 376 -2.52 24.71 -24.96
N VAL A 377 -1.63 23.76 -25.29
CA VAL A 377 -0.18 23.87 -25.04
C VAL A 377 0.56 24.27 -26.31
N ASP A 378 1.37 25.31 -26.21
CA ASP A 378 2.43 25.63 -27.18
C ASP A 378 3.76 25.06 -26.65
N PRO A 379 4.31 23.97 -27.25
CA PRO A 379 5.51 23.33 -26.70
C PRO A 379 6.74 24.24 -26.61
N GLY A 380 6.84 25.23 -27.48
CA GLY A 380 7.95 26.18 -27.48
C GLY A 380 7.93 27.16 -26.31
N ARG A 381 6.73 27.43 -25.75
CA ARG A 381 6.51 28.39 -24.67
C ARG A 381 6.20 27.71 -23.34
N ASP A 382 5.40 26.63 -23.35
CA ASP A 382 4.73 26.14 -22.16
C ASP A 382 5.43 24.92 -21.53
N VAL A 383 6.39 24.29 -22.22
CA VAL A 383 7.17 23.16 -21.69
C VAL A 383 8.40 23.66 -20.92
N ILE A 384 8.64 23.04 -19.74
CA ILE A 384 9.82 23.27 -18.92
C ILE A 384 10.58 21.95 -18.79
N LEU A 385 11.86 21.94 -19.12
CA LEU A 385 12.77 20.82 -18.93
C LEU A 385 13.74 21.16 -17.79
N VAL A 386 13.72 20.33 -16.74
CA VAL A 386 14.65 20.47 -15.61
C VAL A 386 15.44 19.17 -15.50
N ASN A 387 16.75 19.26 -15.69
CA ASN A 387 17.64 18.11 -15.67
C ASN A 387 18.11 17.77 -14.25
N ASN A 388 18.43 16.49 -14.01
CA ASN A 388 19.07 16.01 -12.78
C ASN A 388 18.24 16.26 -11.49
N VAL A 389 16.91 16.18 -11.60
CA VAL A 389 16.01 16.26 -10.42
C VAL A 389 15.76 14.86 -9.88
N PRO A 390 15.90 14.63 -8.57
CA PRO A 390 15.57 13.34 -7.96
C PRO A 390 14.10 12.95 -8.17
N SER A 391 13.88 11.69 -8.53
CA SER A 391 12.54 11.09 -8.67
C SER A 391 12.27 10.04 -7.59
N ALA A 392 11.23 9.23 -7.78
CA ALA A 392 10.89 8.15 -6.87
C ALA A 392 12.00 7.06 -6.84
N PRO A 393 12.27 6.42 -5.68
CA PRO A 393 13.39 5.47 -5.55
C PRO A 393 13.32 4.25 -6.48
N LEU A 394 12.13 3.88 -6.97
CA LEU A 394 11.92 2.78 -7.92
C LEU A 394 11.67 3.28 -9.35
N ASP A 395 11.94 4.55 -9.63
CA ASP A 395 11.97 5.08 -10.99
C ASP A 395 13.17 4.45 -11.75
N PRO A 396 12.94 3.76 -12.88
CA PRO A 396 13.98 3.03 -13.61
C PRO A 396 15.02 3.93 -14.27
#